data_b83a860a2c01e38c8144fb10230e9b63
#
_entry.id   b83a860a2c01e38c8144fb10230e9b63
#
_cell.length_a   1.000
_cell.length_b   1.000
_cell.length_c   1.000
_cell.angle_alpha   90.00
_cell.angle_beta   90.00
_cell.angle_gamma   90.00
#
_symmetry.space_group_name_H-M   'P 1'
#
loop_
_entity.id
_entity.type
_entity.pdbx_description
1 polymer ?
#
loop_
_entity_poly.entity_id
_entity_poly.type
_entity_poly.pdbx_seq_one_letter_code
_entity_poly.pdbx_strand_id
1 'polypeptide(L)'
;MAEFDFSQAIGEARAKYESISKALDVDRLTAQAKDLEVQAAEPGLWDDPENAQKVTSKLSAVQSQLKRLASAIQRIDDVETLVELGQEEDDADTLAEARSEVESIQNDLADMEIQTLLDGEYDERSAVVTIRSGAGGVDAADFAQMLLRMYLRWAERNGYKAKVMDTSYAEEAGIKSATFQVDAPYAYGRMSVEGGTHRLVRISPFDNQGRRQTSFAAVEVVPLVEATDHIDVPDSEIRVDTYCSSGPGGQGVNTTYSAVRITHIPTGIVVTMKDERSQIQNRAAAMAVLQSRLLVLRHEEEAKKKKERAGDIKASWGDPMRSYVLHPYQMVKDLRTGYETSQTQAVFDGDIDAFIEAGIRWRHEQRREAAEEAEA
;
A
#
# COMPACT_ATOMS: atom_id res chain seq x y z
N MET A 1 -14.93 -35.06 -8.33
CA MET A 1 -14.77 -33.67 -7.92
C MET A 1 -15.99 -33.35 -7.10
N ALA A 2 -15.85 -32.65 -5.96
CA ALA A 2 -17.03 -32.23 -5.21
C ALA A 2 -17.83 -31.27 -6.12
N GLU A 3 -19.13 -31.50 -6.19
CA GLU A 3 -20.07 -30.64 -6.91
C GLU A 3 -20.02 -29.25 -6.30
N PHE A 4 -19.93 -28.18 -7.12
CA PHE A 4 -19.85 -26.82 -6.60
C PHE A 4 -21.19 -26.41 -6.02
N ASP A 5 -21.23 -26.08 -4.74
CA ASP A 5 -22.47 -25.69 -4.05
C ASP A 5 -22.76 -24.19 -4.28
N PHE A 6 -23.52 -23.93 -5.34
CA PHE A 6 -23.94 -22.57 -5.70
C PHE A 6 -24.77 -21.91 -4.60
N SER A 7 -25.67 -22.66 -3.95
CA SER A 7 -26.56 -22.10 -2.92
C SER A 7 -25.75 -21.60 -1.73
N GLN A 8 -24.78 -22.39 -1.28
CA GLN A 8 -23.87 -21.96 -0.22
C GLN A 8 -23.05 -20.74 -0.65
N ALA A 9 -22.43 -20.78 -1.83
CA ALA A 9 -21.53 -19.72 -2.31
C ALA A 9 -22.24 -18.39 -2.51
N ILE A 10 -23.46 -18.40 -3.08
CA ILE A 10 -24.32 -17.20 -3.24
C ILE A 10 -24.78 -16.70 -1.87
N GLY A 11 -25.17 -17.60 -0.95
CA GLY A 11 -25.55 -17.22 0.40
C GLY A 11 -24.43 -16.54 1.18
N GLU A 12 -23.20 -17.04 1.06
CA GLU A 12 -21.99 -16.42 1.65
C GLU A 12 -21.71 -15.05 1.04
N ALA A 13 -21.83 -14.90 -0.30
CA ALA A 13 -21.65 -13.63 -0.97
C ALA A 13 -22.71 -12.59 -0.52
N ARG A 14 -23.97 -12.99 -0.38
CA ARG A 14 -25.05 -12.12 0.09
C ARG A 14 -24.86 -11.68 1.54
N ALA A 15 -24.50 -12.60 2.43
CA ALA A 15 -24.19 -12.28 3.83
C ALA A 15 -22.99 -11.32 3.95
N LYS A 16 -21.96 -11.52 3.12
CA LYS A 16 -20.79 -10.63 3.07
C LYS A 16 -21.16 -9.24 2.56
N TYR A 17 -21.97 -9.14 1.52
CA TYR A 17 -22.53 -7.89 1.02
C TYR A 17 -23.30 -7.12 2.10
N GLU A 18 -24.17 -7.79 2.85
CA GLU A 18 -24.93 -7.17 3.94
C GLU A 18 -24.02 -6.63 5.05
N SER A 19 -22.98 -7.38 5.40
CA SER A 19 -21.98 -6.94 6.39
C SER A 19 -21.25 -5.68 5.93
N ILE A 20 -20.81 -5.64 4.66
CA ILE A 20 -20.14 -4.48 4.05
C ILE A 20 -21.06 -3.28 4.00
N SER A 21 -22.31 -3.47 3.54
CA SER A 21 -23.33 -2.41 3.44
C SER A 21 -23.61 -1.77 4.80
N LYS A 22 -23.68 -2.60 5.84
CA LYS A 22 -23.87 -2.13 7.22
C LYS A 22 -22.64 -1.39 7.76
N ALA A 23 -21.44 -1.90 7.48
CA ALA A 23 -20.19 -1.25 7.90
C ALA A 23 -19.99 0.11 7.24
N LEU A 24 -20.36 0.25 5.98
CA LEU A 24 -20.26 1.50 5.21
C LEU A 24 -21.36 2.51 5.51
N ASP A 25 -22.45 2.12 6.18
CA ASP A 25 -23.62 2.96 6.42
C ASP A 25 -24.11 3.62 5.11
N VAL A 26 -24.74 2.79 4.25
CA VAL A 26 -25.14 3.19 2.90
C VAL A 26 -26.11 4.39 2.91
N ASP A 27 -26.94 4.50 3.93
CA ASP A 27 -27.87 5.63 4.08
C ASP A 27 -27.11 6.93 4.31
N ARG A 28 -26.09 6.91 5.14
CA ARG A 28 -25.19 8.06 5.39
C ARG A 28 -24.40 8.42 4.13
N LEU A 29 -23.84 7.44 3.43
CA LEU A 29 -23.12 7.68 2.16
C LEU A 29 -24.04 8.29 1.09
N THR A 30 -25.28 7.82 1.01
CA THR A 30 -26.28 8.35 0.08
C THR A 30 -26.66 9.80 0.42
N ALA A 31 -26.83 10.12 1.69
CA ALA A 31 -27.07 11.49 2.14
C ALA A 31 -25.86 12.39 1.83
N GLN A 32 -24.64 11.90 2.11
CA GLN A 32 -23.40 12.61 1.80
C GLN A 32 -23.22 12.87 0.30
N ALA A 33 -23.54 11.90 -0.55
CA ALA A 33 -23.50 12.10 -2.01
C ALA A 33 -24.44 13.24 -2.44
N LYS A 34 -25.67 13.26 -1.93
CA LYS A 34 -26.63 14.34 -2.21
C LYS A 34 -26.16 15.71 -1.76
N ASP A 35 -25.58 15.80 -0.57
CA ASP A 35 -25.05 17.06 -0.05
C ASP A 35 -23.87 17.56 -0.91
N LEU A 36 -22.98 16.65 -1.33
CA LEU A 36 -21.86 16.98 -2.21
C LEU A 36 -22.32 17.35 -3.63
N GLU A 37 -23.40 16.74 -4.14
CA GLU A 37 -24.04 17.13 -5.42
C GLU A 37 -24.58 18.56 -5.35
N VAL A 38 -25.22 18.93 -4.24
CA VAL A 38 -25.70 20.31 -4.03
C VAL A 38 -24.53 21.28 -4.00
N GLN A 39 -23.46 20.97 -3.27
CA GLN A 39 -22.24 21.81 -3.23
C GLN A 39 -21.58 21.91 -4.60
N ALA A 40 -21.51 20.81 -5.37
CA ALA A 40 -20.95 20.79 -6.72
C ALA A 40 -21.75 21.62 -7.73
N ALA A 41 -23.05 21.81 -7.48
CA ALA A 41 -23.94 22.60 -8.31
C ALA A 41 -23.93 24.10 -7.97
N GLU A 42 -23.28 24.53 -6.89
CA GLU A 42 -23.19 25.93 -6.50
C GLU A 42 -22.37 26.76 -7.51
N PRO A 43 -22.91 27.88 -8.05
CA PRO A 43 -22.22 28.67 -9.05
C PRO A 43 -20.86 29.24 -8.61
N GLY A 44 -20.68 29.49 -7.30
CA GLY A 44 -19.46 30.03 -6.72
C GLY A 44 -18.36 29.00 -6.43
N LEU A 45 -18.64 27.71 -6.60
CA LEU A 45 -17.66 26.66 -6.31
C LEU A 45 -16.39 26.80 -7.18
N TRP A 46 -16.58 27.18 -8.44
CA TRP A 46 -15.52 27.26 -9.44
C TRP A 46 -14.64 28.52 -9.31
N ASP A 47 -15.03 29.46 -8.44
CA ASP A 47 -14.22 30.65 -8.10
C ASP A 47 -12.99 30.26 -7.26
N ASP A 48 -13.05 29.10 -6.57
CA ASP A 48 -11.94 28.47 -5.85
C ASP A 48 -11.65 27.07 -6.43
N PRO A 49 -10.68 26.98 -7.37
CA PRO A 49 -10.35 25.71 -8.05
C PRO A 49 -9.91 24.60 -7.08
N GLU A 50 -9.27 24.95 -5.97
CA GLU A 50 -8.79 23.97 -4.98
C GLU A 50 -9.97 23.35 -4.22
N ASN A 51 -10.92 24.18 -3.78
CA ASN A 51 -12.14 23.70 -3.14
C ASN A 51 -13.02 22.93 -4.11
N ALA A 52 -13.14 23.37 -5.37
CA ALA A 52 -13.88 22.67 -6.42
C ALA A 52 -13.31 21.26 -6.66
N GLN A 53 -11.99 21.13 -6.72
CA GLN A 53 -11.32 19.83 -6.86
C GLN A 53 -11.59 18.93 -5.66
N LYS A 54 -11.53 19.44 -4.44
CA LYS A 54 -11.82 18.67 -3.22
C LYS A 54 -13.26 18.14 -3.21
N VAL A 55 -14.23 19.02 -3.51
CA VAL A 55 -15.66 18.64 -3.51
C VAL A 55 -15.94 17.60 -4.60
N THR A 56 -15.48 17.83 -5.83
CA THR A 56 -15.72 16.93 -6.96
C THR A 56 -15.01 15.58 -6.80
N SER A 57 -13.78 15.55 -6.27
CA SER A 57 -13.07 14.31 -5.98
C SER A 57 -13.80 13.50 -4.91
N LYS A 58 -14.26 14.16 -3.84
CA LYS A 58 -15.00 13.51 -2.75
C LYS A 58 -16.34 12.97 -3.24
N LEU A 59 -17.06 13.74 -4.05
CA LEU A 59 -18.32 13.30 -4.69
C LEU A 59 -18.09 12.06 -5.55
N SER A 60 -17.07 12.09 -6.42
CA SER A 60 -16.72 10.97 -7.30
C SER A 60 -16.35 9.71 -6.51
N ALA A 61 -15.63 9.84 -5.40
CA ALA A 61 -15.28 8.71 -4.54
C ALA A 61 -16.53 8.08 -3.91
N VAL A 62 -17.42 8.89 -3.31
CA VAL A 62 -18.66 8.40 -2.68
C VAL A 62 -19.59 7.75 -3.70
N GLN A 63 -19.79 8.39 -4.87
CA GLN A 63 -20.60 7.83 -5.95
C GLN A 63 -20.02 6.53 -6.50
N SER A 64 -18.68 6.42 -6.64
CA SER A 64 -18.02 5.19 -7.07
C SER A 64 -18.25 4.06 -6.07
N GLN A 65 -18.19 4.35 -4.77
CA GLN A 65 -18.44 3.38 -3.70
C GLN A 65 -19.88 2.87 -3.71
N LEU A 66 -20.85 3.78 -3.80
CA LEU A 66 -22.27 3.43 -3.92
C LEU A 66 -22.57 2.61 -5.19
N LYS A 67 -21.96 2.99 -6.32
CA LYS A 67 -22.11 2.26 -7.59
C LYS A 67 -21.53 0.85 -7.51
N ARG A 68 -20.37 0.67 -6.87
CA ARG A 68 -19.76 -0.66 -6.66
C ARG A 68 -20.67 -1.56 -5.83
N LEU A 69 -21.25 -1.04 -4.74
CA LEU A 69 -22.20 -1.77 -3.91
C LEU A 69 -23.45 -2.15 -4.69
N ALA A 70 -24.05 -1.22 -5.44
CA ALA A 70 -25.22 -1.50 -6.27
C ALA A 70 -24.93 -2.53 -7.36
N SER A 71 -23.74 -2.47 -7.99
CA SER A 71 -23.30 -3.45 -8.97
C SER A 71 -23.09 -4.84 -8.33
N ALA A 72 -22.55 -4.92 -7.13
CA ALA A 72 -22.31 -6.19 -6.46
C ALA A 72 -23.60 -6.94 -6.16
N ILE A 73 -24.63 -6.27 -5.60
CA ILE A 73 -25.93 -6.91 -5.33
C ILE A 73 -26.63 -7.33 -6.63
N GLN A 74 -26.58 -6.49 -7.66
CA GLN A 74 -27.18 -6.82 -8.96
C GLN A 74 -26.53 -8.09 -9.56
N ARG A 75 -25.20 -8.19 -9.51
CA ARG A 75 -24.46 -9.36 -10.00
C ARG A 75 -24.79 -10.63 -9.20
N ILE A 76 -25.01 -10.51 -7.88
CA ILE A 76 -25.47 -11.63 -7.04
C ILE A 76 -26.85 -12.12 -7.50
N ASP A 77 -27.80 -11.21 -7.75
CA ASP A 77 -29.14 -11.54 -8.21
C ASP A 77 -29.12 -12.13 -9.64
N ASP A 78 -28.28 -11.58 -10.52
CA ASP A 78 -28.12 -12.07 -11.90
C ASP A 78 -27.52 -13.49 -11.91
N VAL A 79 -26.53 -13.77 -11.07
CA VAL A 79 -25.92 -15.11 -10.96
C VAL A 79 -26.90 -16.13 -10.38
N GLU A 80 -27.74 -15.74 -9.43
CA GLU A 80 -28.77 -16.63 -8.88
C GLU A 80 -29.73 -17.08 -10.00
N THR A 81 -30.18 -16.12 -10.83
CA THR A 81 -31.01 -16.40 -12.02
C THR A 81 -30.28 -17.28 -13.05
N LEU A 82 -28.98 -17.02 -13.28
CA LEU A 82 -28.16 -17.81 -14.20
C LEU A 82 -28.02 -19.27 -13.76
N VAL A 83 -27.87 -19.50 -12.45
CA VAL A 83 -27.81 -20.85 -11.87
C VAL A 83 -29.14 -21.58 -12.02
N GLU A 84 -30.28 -20.89 -11.75
CA GLU A 84 -31.60 -21.49 -11.94
C GLU A 84 -31.81 -21.94 -13.40
N LEU A 85 -31.51 -21.08 -14.36
CA LEU A 85 -31.63 -21.41 -15.80
C LEU A 85 -30.71 -22.54 -16.22
N GLY A 86 -29.44 -22.54 -15.79
CA GLY A 86 -28.47 -23.59 -16.10
C GLY A 86 -28.85 -24.95 -15.50
N GLN A 87 -29.52 -24.97 -14.34
CA GLN A 87 -30.02 -26.20 -13.73
C GLN A 87 -31.30 -26.71 -14.41
N GLU A 88 -32.22 -25.80 -14.82
CA GLU A 88 -33.43 -26.20 -15.51
C GLU A 88 -33.17 -26.76 -16.91
N GLU A 89 -32.17 -26.22 -17.62
CA GLU A 89 -31.81 -26.63 -18.98
C GLU A 89 -30.74 -27.71 -19.03
N ASP A 90 -30.18 -28.12 -17.88
CA ASP A 90 -29.03 -29.05 -17.74
C ASP A 90 -27.80 -28.58 -18.57
N ASP A 91 -27.59 -27.25 -18.60
CA ASP A 91 -26.55 -26.59 -19.38
C ASP A 91 -25.27 -26.42 -18.56
N ALA A 92 -24.29 -27.26 -18.83
CA ALA A 92 -23.00 -27.25 -18.15
C ALA A 92 -22.15 -25.98 -18.43
N ASP A 93 -22.32 -25.37 -19.61
CA ASP A 93 -21.56 -24.16 -19.99
C ASP A 93 -22.09 -22.94 -19.22
N THR A 94 -23.43 -22.81 -19.10
CA THR A 94 -24.07 -21.79 -18.26
C THR A 94 -23.69 -21.92 -16.79
N LEU A 95 -23.64 -23.16 -16.26
CA LEU A 95 -23.19 -23.40 -14.89
C LEU A 95 -21.70 -23.09 -14.67
N ALA A 96 -20.86 -23.30 -15.69
CA ALA A 96 -19.44 -22.92 -15.60
C ALA A 96 -19.24 -21.40 -15.60
N GLU A 97 -20.05 -20.65 -16.41
CA GLU A 97 -20.10 -19.19 -16.41
C GLU A 97 -20.56 -18.65 -15.04
N ALA A 98 -21.66 -19.19 -14.50
CA ALA A 98 -22.17 -18.84 -13.19
C ALA A 98 -21.11 -19.03 -12.09
N ARG A 99 -20.37 -20.15 -12.12
CA ARG A 99 -19.30 -20.39 -11.18
C ARG A 99 -18.18 -19.34 -11.25
N SER A 100 -17.74 -19.03 -12.46
CA SER A 100 -16.72 -17.99 -12.69
C SER A 100 -17.16 -16.64 -12.16
N GLU A 101 -18.44 -16.30 -12.35
CA GLU A 101 -19.02 -15.05 -11.87
C GLU A 101 -19.14 -15.03 -10.34
N VAL A 102 -19.54 -16.13 -9.69
CA VAL A 102 -19.53 -16.23 -8.22
C VAL A 102 -18.12 -16.01 -7.66
N GLU A 103 -17.11 -16.66 -8.24
CA GLU A 103 -15.71 -16.47 -7.83
C GLU A 103 -15.25 -15.01 -8.00
N SER A 104 -15.65 -14.35 -9.08
CA SER A 104 -15.40 -12.93 -9.33
C SER A 104 -16.08 -12.03 -8.30
N ILE A 105 -17.35 -12.27 -7.99
CA ILE A 105 -18.13 -11.51 -6.98
C ILE A 105 -17.50 -11.66 -5.60
N GLN A 106 -17.09 -12.88 -5.21
CA GLN A 106 -16.45 -13.14 -3.92
C GLN A 106 -15.15 -12.37 -3.78
N ASN A 107 -14.33 -12.29 -4.84
CA ASN A 107 -13.10 -11.50 -4.85
C ASN A 107 -13.39 -9.99 -4.72
N ASP A 108 -14.37 -9.47 -5.47
CA ASP A 108 -14.77 -8.07 -5.39
C ASP A 108 -15.30 -7.69 -4.00
N LEU A 109 -16.10 -8.58 -3.38
CA LEU A 109 -16.59 -8.38 -2.02
C LEU A 109 -15.47 -8.45 -0.97
N ALA A 110 -14.47 -9.32 -1.16
CA ALA A 110 -13.30 -9.37 -0.29
C ALA A 110 -12.52 -8.05 -0.35
N ASP A 111 -12.33 -7.52 -1.55
CA ASP A 111 -11.70 -6.21 -1.76
C ASP A 111 -12.48 -5.07 -1.10
N MET A 112 -13.81 -5.07 -1.24
CA MET A 112 -14.67 -4.06 -0.60
C MET A 112 -14.60 -4.16 0.93
N GLU A 113 -14.63 -5.37 1.48
CA GLU A 113 -14.50 -5.59 2.92
C GLU A 113 -13.18 -5.01 3.47
N ILE A 114 -12.07 -5.29 2.79
CA ILE A 114 -10.77 -4.72 3.16
C ILE A 114 -10.79 -3.19 3.12
N GLN A 115 -11.45 -2.60 2.11
CA GLN A 115 -11.57 -1.14 2.02
C GLN A 115 -12.36 -0.54 3.19
N THR A 116 -13.35 -1.26 3.77
CA THR A 116 -14.07 -0.78 4.96
C THR A 116 -13.20 -0.69 6.21
N LEU A 117 -12.09 -1.45 6.25
CA LEU A 117 -11.13 -1.44 7.35
C LEU A 117 -10.05 -0.35 7.19
N LEU A 118 -10.01 0.31 6.01
CA LEU A 118 -9.08 1.38 5.68
C LEU A 118 -9.75 2.74 5.97
N ASP A 119 -9.87 3.06 7.25
CA ASP A 119 -10.56 4.25 7.79
C ASP A 119 -9.60 5.38 8.21
N GLY A 120 -8.30 5.20 7.98
CA GLY A 120 -7.30 6.20 8.30
C GLY A 120 -7.36 7.41 7.36
N GLU A 121 -7.03 8.60 7.87
CA GLU A 121 -7.08 9.89 7.17
C GLU A 121 -6.36 9.89 5.80
N TYR A 122 -5.31 9.05 5.67
CA TYR A 122 -4.49 8.96 4.45
C TYR A 122 -4.60 7.63 3.73
N ASP A 123 -5.43 6.70 4.21
CA ASP A 123 -5.50 5.33 3.67
C ASP A 123 -5.94 5.31 2.20
N GLU A 124 -6.75 6.28 1.75
CA GLU A 124 -7.22 6.40 0.35
C GLU A 124 -6.14 6.84 -0.64
N ARG A 125 -4.99 7.30 -0.16
CA ARG A 125 -3.96 7.91 -1.00
C ARG A 125 -3.07 6.91 -1.71
N SER A 126 -2.39 7.41 -2.74
CA SER A 126 -1.23 6.74 -3.34
C SER A 126 -0.10 6.60 -2.32
N ALA A 127 0.76 5.60 -2.50
CA ALA A 127 1.86 5.30 -1.59
C ALA A 127 3.22 5.68 -2.16
N VAL A 128 4.12 6.12 -1.30
CA VAL A 128 5.56 6.19 -1.59
C VAL A 128 6.26 5.20 -0.66
N VAL A 129 6.98 4.25 -1.25
CA VAL A 129 7.67 3.17 -0.54
C VAL A 129 9.17 3.34 -0.69
N THR A 130 9.88 3.32 0.43
CA THR A 130 11.34 3.35 0.45
C THR A 130 11.88 2.07 1.08
N ILE A 131 12.71 1.35 0.34
CA ILE A 131 13.39 0.14 0.81
C ILE A 131 14.85 0.49 1.05
N ARG A 132 15.40 0.03 2.18
CA ARG A 132 16.82 0.20 2.52
C ARG A 132 17.42 -1.13 2.95
N SER A 133 18.60 -1.44 2.44
CA SER A 133 19.37 -2.58 2.92
C SER A 133 19.82 -2.34 4.37
N GLY A 134 19.67 -3.35 5.21
CA GLY A 134 20.09 -3.33 6.61
C GLY A 134 21.37 -4.13 6.86
N ALA A 135 21.42 -4.78 8.03
CA ALA A 135 22.55 -5.67 8.38
C ALA A 135 22.55 -6.92 7.49
N GLY A 136 23.75 -7.36 7.06
CA GLY A 136 23.93 -8.57 6.23
C GLY A 136 24.83 -8.36 5.00
N GLY A 137 25.41 -7.17 4.82
CA GLY A 137 26.36 -6.87 3.74
C GLY A 137 25.72 -7.02 2.35
N VAL A 138 26.42 -7.74 1.44
CA VAL A 138 25.95 -7.96 0.06
C VAL A 138 24.61 -8.69 0.00
N ASP A 139 24.39 -9.68 0.88
CA ASP A 139 23.12 -10.39 1.00
C ASP A 139 21.96 -9.46 1.36
N ALA A 140 22.18 -8.46 2.21
CA ALA A 140 21.16 -7.49 2.57
C ALA A 140 20.81 -6.56 1.39
N ALA A 141 21.82 -6.17 0.60
CA ALA A 141 21.58 -5.37 -0.60
C ALA A 141 20.84 -6.14 -1.68
N ASP A 142 21.16 -7.41 -1.88
CA ASP A 142 20.42 -8.30 -2.78
C ASP A 142 18.99 -8.54 -2.29
N PHE A 143 18.80 -8.75 -0.99
CA PHE A 143 17.47 -8.90 -0.40
C PHE A 143 16.62 -7.64 -0.58
N ALA A 144 17.18 -6.45 -0.41
CA ALA A 144 16.48 -5.20 -0.69
C ALA A 144 16.02 -5.12 -2.15
N GLN A 145 16.83 -5.60 -3.10
CA GLN A 145 16.45 -5.69 -4.51
C GLN A 145 15.34 -6.74 -4.74
N MET A 146 15.38 -7.87 -4.03
CA MET A 146 14.31 -8.87 -4.10
C MET A 146 12.98 -8.29 -3.62
N LEU A 147 12.97 -7.52 -2.51
CA LEU A 147 11.78 -6.84 -2.00
C LEU A 147 11.26 -5.79 -2.98
N LEU A 148 12.14 -4.99 -3.60
CA LEU A 148 11.73 -4.03 -4.63
C LEU A 148 11.00 -4.75 -5.78
N ARG A 149 11.57 -5.82 -6.29
CA ARG A 149 10.94 -6.63 -7.34
C ARG A 149 9.60 -7.21 -6.89
N MET A 150 9.51 -7.72 -5.68
CA MET A 150 8.29 -8.29 -5.10
C MET A 150 7.16 -7.25 -5.10
N TYR A 151 7.41 -6.05 -4.60
CA TYR A 151 6.39 -5.01 -4.54
C TYR A 151 6.00 -4.45 -5.91
N LEU A 152 6.97 -4.30 -6.83
CA LEU A 152 6.66 -3.87 -8.20
C LEU A 152 5.78 -4.91 -8.92
N ARG A 153 6.04 -6.21 -8.73
CA ARG A 153 5.21 -7.28 -9.28
C ARG A 153 3.83 -7.34 -8.63
N TRP A 154 3.76 -7.12 -7.33
CA TRP A 154 2.47 -7.00 -6.65
C TRP A 154 1.64 -5.84 -7.25
N ALA A 155 2.23 -4.69 -7.45
CA ALA A 155 1.55 -3.58 -8.09
C ALA A 155 1.08 -3.91 -9.52
N GLU A 156 1.93 -4.58 -10.32
CA GLU A 156 1.59 -5.04 -11.67
C GLU A 156 0.43 -6.03 -11.66
N ARG A 157 0.43 -7.03 -10.77
CA ARG A 157 -0.64 -8.03 -10.61
C ARG A 157 -1.98 -7.40 -10.28
N ASN A 158 -1.97 -6.35 -9.45
CA ASN A 158 -3.15 -5.60 -9.06
C ASN A 158 -3.56 -4.50 -10.07
N GLY A 159 -2.86 -4.38 -11.21
CA GLY A 159 -3.12 -3.34 -12.22
C GLY A 159 -2.77 -1.93 -11.77
N TYR A 160 -1.97 -1.79 -10.71
CA TYR A 160 -1.55 -0.49 -10.19
C TYR A 160 -0.36 0.06 -10.95
N LYS A 161 -0.36 1.37 -11.17
CA LYS A 161 0.80 2.05 -11.76
C LYS A 161 1.89 2.21 -10.70
N ALA A 162 3.05 1.59 -10.93
CA ALA A 162 4.21 1.78 -10.07
C ALA A 162 5.34 2.48 -10.86
N LYS A 163 5.96 3.48 -10.23
CA LYS A 163 7.09 4.23 -10.81
C LYS A 163 8.25 4.22 -9.81
N VAL A 164 9.40 3.70 -10.22
CA VAL A 164 10.63 3.84 -9.44
C VAL A 164 11.12 5.28 -9.57
N MET A 165 11.31 5.95 -8.44
CA MET A 165 11.70 7.36 -8.36
C MET A 165 13.20 7.54 -8.13
N ASP A 166 13.81 6.63 -7.36
CA ASP A 166 15.25 6.62 -7.09
C ASP A 166 15.74 5.22 -6.77
N THR A 167 16.96 4.92 -7.20
CA THR A 167 17.65 3.67 -6.86
C THR A 167 19.13 3.96 -6.63
N SER A 168 19.62 3.52 -5.47
CA SER A 168 21.05 3.55 -5.13
C SER A 168 21.59 2.12 -5.14
N TYR A 169 22.42 1.79 -6.08
CA TYR A 169 23.01 0.47 -6.21
C TYR A 169 24.15 0.23 -5.22
N ALA A 170 24.28 -1.00 -4.74
CA ALA A 170 25.43 -1.44 -4.00
C ALA A 170 26.62 -1.73 -4.94
N GLU A 171 27.82 -1.84 -4.38
CA GLU A 171 29.06 -1.97 -5.20
C GLU A 171 29.19 -3.35 -5.86
N GLU A 172 28.80 -4.42 -5.16
CA GLU A 172 28.97 -5.79 -5.62
C GLU A 172 27.68 -6.36 -6.22
N ALA A 173 26.55 -6.25 -5.50
CA ALA A 173 25.25 -6.73 -5.93
C ALA A 173 24.12 -6.04 -5.15
N GLY A 174 22.94 -5.97 -5.79
CA GLY A 174 21.73 -5.45 -5.13
C GLY A 174 21.69 -3.93 -5.02
N ILE A 175 20.86 -3.44 -4.12
CA ILE A 175 20.60 -2.01 -3.90
C ILE A 175 20.88 -1.61 -2.44
N LYS A 176 21.45 -0.43 -2.25
CA LYS A 176 21.54 0.22 -0.92
C LYS A 176 20.18 0.78 -0.50
N SER A 177 19.48 1.38 -1.44
CA SER A 177 18.11 1.87 -1.26
C SER A 177 17.38 2.01 -2.59
N ALA A 178 16.06 1.94 -2.54
CA ALA A 178 15.19 2.34 -3.63
C ALA A 178 13.94 3.02 -3.10
N THR A 179 13.45 4.02 -3.84
CA THR A 179 12.17 4.68 -3.58
C THR A 179 11.29 4.53 -4.82
N PHE A 180 10.07 4.08 -4.64
CA PHE A 180 9.09 3.98 -5.71
C PHE A 180 7.72 4.46 -5.23
N GLN A 181 6.91 4.93 -6.17
CA GLN A 181 5.54 5.36 -5.96
C GLN A 181 4.59 4.31 -6.51
N VAL A 182 3.53 4.03 -5.79
CA VAL A 182 2.37 3.25 -6.26
C VAL A 182 1.18 4.19 -6.38
N ASP A 183 0.75 4.42 -7.61
CA ASP A 183 -0.33 5.34 -7.92
C ASP A 183 -1.64 4.58 -8.12
N ALA A 184 -2.38 4.43 -7.04
CA ALA A 184 -3.68 3.80 -7.01
C ALA A 184 -4.47 4.26 -5.78
N PRO A 185 -5.81 4.23 -5.83
CA PRO A 185 -6.66 4.43 -4.67
C PRO A 185 -6.34 3.39 -3.57
N TYR A 186 -6.30 3.83 -2.33
CA TYR A 186 -5.99 2.98 -1.17
C TYR A 186 -4.60 2.31 -1.18
N ALA A 187 -3.69 2.73 -2.07
CA ALA A 187 -2.36 2.15 -2.13
C ALA A 187 -1.60 2.35 -0.81
N TYR A 188 -1.70 3.52 -0.18
CA TYR A 188 -1.09 3.76 1.13
C TYR A 188 -1.72 2.89 2.22
N GLY A 189 -3.04 2.81 2.31
CA GLY A 189 -3.74 1.99 3.28
C GLY A 189 -3.30 0.53 3.21
N ARG A 190 -3.20 -0.03 2.00
CA ARG A 190 -2.73 -1.40 1.74
C ARG A 190 -1.24 -1.58 2.03
N MET A 191 -0.40 -0.70 1.51
CA MET A 191 1.05 -0.83 1.64
C MET A 191 1.59 -0.47 3.02
N SER A 192 0.90 0.37 3.80
CA SER A 192 1.37 0.85 5.10
C SER A 192 1.59 -0.28 6.12
N VAL A 193 0.88 -1.41 5.97
CA VAL A 193 1.09 -2.60 6.80
C VAL A 193 2.36 -3.37 6.46
N GLU A 194 2.99 -3.08 5.31
CA GLU A 194 4.28 -3.65 4.90
C GLU A 194 5.48 -2.90 5.49
N GLY A 195 5.23 -1.75 6.14
CA GLY A 195 6.28 -0.98 6.81
C GLY A 195 6.90 -1.74 7.98
N GLY A 196 8.23 -1.75 8.04
CA GLY A 196 8.97 -2.38 9.11
C GLY A 196 10.25 -3.10 8.65
N THR A 197 10.81 -3.91 9.53
CA THR A 197 12.02 -4.69 9.27
C THR A 197 11.65 -6.08 8.72
N HIS A 198 12.22 -6.42 7.58
CA HIS A 198 12.11 -7.73 6.94
C HIS A 198 13.39 -8.52 7.16
N ARG A 199 13.27 -9.83 7.41
CA ARG A 199 14.40 -10.74 7.67
C ARG A 199 14.43 -11.85 6.62
N LEU A 200 15.57 -12.04 5.96
CA LEU A 200 15.84 -13.15 5.08
C LEU A 200 16.83 -14.12 5.72
N VAL A 201 16.52 -15.43 5.64
CA VAL A 201 17.42 -16.51 6.04
C VAL A 201 17.58 -17.45 4.86
N ARG A 202 18.79 -17.52 4.29
CA ARG A 202 19.11 -18.39 3.14
C ARG A 202 20.56 -18.85 3.16
N ILE A 203 20.89 -19.82 2.33
CA ILE A 203 22.29 -20.05 1.93
C ILE A 203 22.68 -18.89 1.02
N SER A 204 23.73 -18.15 1.40
CA SER A 204 24.17 -17.00 0.63
C SER A 204 24.79 -17.41 -0.71
N PRO A 205 24.33 -16.84 -1.84
CA PRO A 205 24.99 -17.04 -3.13
C PRO A 205 26.35 -16.32 -3.24
N PHE A 206 26.65 -15.42 -2.29
CA PHE A 206 27.88 -14.64 -2.23
C PHE A 206 28.92 -15.24 -1.25
N ASP A 207 28.52 -16.27 -0.46
CA ASP A 207 29.42 -16.96 0.46
C ASP A 207 30.00 -18.23 -0.20
N ASN A 208 31.29 -18.21 -0.48
CA ASN A 208 32.00 -19.35 -1.07
C ASN A 208 31.96 -20.64 -0.21
N GLN A 209 31.63 -20.52 1.08
CA GLN A 209 31.51 -21.67 1.97
C GLN A 209 30.07 -22.21 2.07
N GLY A 210 29.11 -21.61 1.35
CA GLY A 210 27.71 -22.05 1.33
C GLY A 210 27.03 -21.97 2.70
N ARG A 211 27.44 -21.04 3.55
CA ARG A 211 26.87 -20.88 4.89
C ARG A 211 25.51 -20.20 4.84
N ARG A 212 24.67 -20.58 5.78
CA ARG A 212 23.40 -19.89 6.00
C ARG A 212 23.65 -18.52 6.60
N GLN A 213 23.13 -17.49 5.94
CA GLN A 213 23.22 -16.09 6.36
C GLN A 213 21.85 -15.53 6.72
N THR A 214 21.85 -14.54 7.59
CA THR A 214 20.66 -13.76 7.94
C THR A 214 20.88 -12.32 7.52
N SER A 215 19.95 -11.78 6.76
CA SER A 215 20.02 -10.42 6.23
C SER A 215 18.74 -9.67 6.54
N PHE A 216 18.83 -8.37 6.67
CA PHE A 216 17.72 -7.49 6.99
C PHE A 216 17.57 -6.40 5.95
N ALA A 217 16.33 -6.00 5.72
CA ALA A 217 15.99 -4.82 4.93
C ALA A 217 14.85 -4.08 5.64
N ALA A 218 14.87 -2.75 5.57
CA ALA A 218 13.81 -1.91 6.11
C ALA A 218 12.92 -1.41 4.98
N VAL A 219 11.61 -1.47 5.19
CA VAL A 219 10.58 -0.91 4.31
C VAL A 219 9.89 0.21 5.05
N GLU A 220 9.84 1.38 4.44
CA GLU A 220 9.14 2.57 4.92
C GLU A 220 8.05 2.91 3.91
N VAL A 221 6.83 3.10 4.38
CA VAL A 221 5.69 3.46 3.54
C VAL A 221 5.09 4.75 4.03
N VAL A 222 4.95 5.72 3.15
CA VAL A 222 4.34 7.03 3.43
C VAL A 222 3.27 7.36 2.40
N PRO A 223 2.22 8.11 2.78
CA PRO A 223 1.22 8.55 1.81
C PRO A 223 1.84 9.56 0.84
N LEU A 224 1.38 9.56 -0.40
CA LEU A 224 1.67 10.65 -1.32
C LEU A 224 0.87 11.88 -0.89
N VAL A 225 1.56 12.94 -0.52
CA VAL A 225 0.95 14.23 -0.15
C VAL A 225 0.71 15.03 -1.42
N GLU A 226 -0.52 15.43 -1.66
CA GLU A 226 -0.85 16.37 -2.71
C GLU A 226 -0.42 17.79 -2.30
N ALA A 227 -0.29 18.70 -3.28
CA ALA A 227 0.14 20.09 -3.01
C ALA A 227 -0.79 20.88 -2.04
N THR A 228 -1.97 20.34 -1.77
CA THR A 228 -2.99 20.90 -0.87
C THR A 228 -2.80 20.52 0.61
N ASP A 229 -2.04 19.49 0.91
CA ASP A 229 -1.72 19.11 2.30
C ASP A 229 -0.44 19.84 2.76
N HIS A 230 -0.48 21.15 2.81
CA HIS A 230 0.68 21.96 3.09
C HIS A 230 1.18 21.76 4.53
N ILE A 231 2.25 20.97 4.67
CA ILE A 231 3.24 21.28 5.70
C ILE A 231 4.11 22.37 5.07
N ASP A 232 3.92 23.61 5.53
CA ASP A 232 4.80 24.69 5.14
C ASP A 232 6.21 24.36 5.66
N VAL A 233 7.13 24.11 4.72
CA VAL A 233 8.53 23.83 5.02
C VAL A 233 9.31 25.08 4.58
N PRO A 234 9.66 25.96 5.52
CA PRO A 234 10.39 27.19 5.19
C PRO A 234 11.72 26.85 4.49
N ASP A 235 12.08 27.60 3.47
CA ASP A 235 13.38 27.44 2.78
C ASP A 235 14.58 27.57 3.74
N SER A 236 14.40 28.22 4.89
CA SER A 236 15.41 28.33 5.96
C SER A 236 15.66 27.01 6.71
N GLU A 237 14.72 26.08 6.67
CA GLU A 237 14.82 24.79 7.35
C GLU A 237 15.32 23.69 6.43
N ILE A 238 15.54 23.99 5.17
CA ILE A 238 16.04 23.01 4.20
C ILE A 238 17.41 23.41 3.65
N ARG A 239 18.24 22.41 3.40
CA ARG A 239 19.45 22.56 2.58
C ARG A 239 19.26 21.77 1.29
N VAL A 240 19.41 22.47 0.16
CA VAL A 240 19.29 21.89 -1.17
C VAL A 240 20.68 21.75 -1.79
N ASP A 241 21.14 20.53 -2.00
CA ASP A 241 22.38 20.23 -2.69
C ASP A 241 22.06 19.66 -4.09
N THR A 242 22.73 20.18 -5.12
CA THR A 242 22.59 19.65 -6.48
C THR A 242 23.89 18.97 -6.88
N TYR A 243 23.77 17.83 -7.59
CA TYR A 243 24.93 17.08 -8.04
C TYR A 243 24.65 16.34 -9.36
N CYS A 244 25.71 15.82 -9.98
CA CYS A 244 25.57 15.01 -11.19
C CYS A 244 25.02 13.63 -10.81
N SER A 245 24.01 13.16 -11.54
CA SER A 245 23.48 11.80 -11.33
C SER A 245 24.56 10.77 -11.70
N SER A 246 24.88 9.87 -10.79
CA SER A 246 25.75 8.72 -11.06
C SER A 246 24.89 7.55 -11.57
N GLY A 247 25.13 7.09 -12.80
CA GLY A 247 24.45 5.95 -13.41
C GLY A 247 25.15 5.53 -14.71
N PRO A 248 24.91 4.31 -15.24
CA PRO A 248 25.38 3.89 -16.53
C PRO A 248 24.64 4.72 -17.60
N GLY A 249 25.28 5.77 -18.09
CA GLY A 249 24.74 6.67 -19.10
C GLY A 249 25.85 7.47 -19.78
N GLY A 250 25.61 7.90 -21.04
CA GLY A 250 26.57 8.61 -21.85
C GLY A 250 26.94 10.01 -21.32
N GLN A 251 27.79 10.72 -22.06
CA GLN A 251 28.43 11.99 -21.71
C GLN A 251 27.49 13.07 -21.13
N GLY A 252 26.18 13.06 -21.46
CA GLY A 252 25.19 14.01 -20.95
C GLY A 252 24.77 13.79 -19.48
N VAL A 253 24.91 12.57 -18.94
CA VAL A 253 24.54 12.24 -17.55
C VAL A 253 25.58 12.76 -16.55
N ASN A 254 26.84 12.79 -16.96
CA ASN A 254 27.96 13.22 -16.11
C ASN A 254 28.22 14.72 -16.10
N THR A 255 27.49 15.52 -16.91
CA THR A 255 27.72 16.97 -17.06
C THR A 255 26.55 17.81 -16.55
N THR A 256 25.38 17.20 -16.28
CA THR A 256 24.18 17.96 -15.86
C THR A 256 23.91 17.76 -14.37
N TYR A 257 23.88 18.87 -13.62
CA TYR A 257 23.52 18.89 -12.19
C TYR A 257 21.99 18.79 -12.02
N SER A 258 21.40 17.70 -12.49
CA SER A 258 19.94 17.48 -12.42
C SER A 258 19.49 16.79 -11.12
N ALA A 259 20.37 16.03 -10.47
CA ALA A 259 20.05 15.38 -9.21
C ALA A 259 19.96 16.38 -8.06
N VAL A 260 18.93 16.24 -7.23
CA VAL A 260 18.65 17.11 -6.10
C VAL A 260 18.60 16.30 -4.82
N ARG A 261 19.31 16.78 -3.81
CA ARG A 261 19.22 16.29 -2.43
C ARG A 261 18.69 17.39 -1.55
N ILE A 262 17.57 17.15 -0.88
CA ILE A 262 17.02 18.05 0.13
C ILE A 262 17.27 17.43 1.50
N THR A 263 17.88 18.21 2.39
CA THR A 263 18.07 17.85 3.79
C THR A 263 17.24 18.80 4.64
N HIS A 264 16.30 18.26 5.41
CA HIS A 264 15.56 19.04 6.40
C HIS A 264 16.41 19.16 7.66
N ILE A 265 16.85 20.36 7.99
CA ILE A 265 17.84 20.62 9.04
C ILE A 265 17.34 20.20 10.43
N PRO A 266 16.08 20.53 10.84
CA PRO A 266 15.59 20.19 12.18
C PRO A 266 15.45 18.69 12.44
N THR A 267 15.02 17.90 11.44
CA THR A 267 14.75 16.46 11.60
C THR A 267 15.86 15.57 11.07
N GLY A 268 16.81 16.13 10.30
CA GLY A 268 17.85 15.36 9.63
C GLY A 268 17.36 14.47 8.47
N ILE A 269 16.09 14.58 8.07
CA ILE A 269 15.53 13.81 6.96
C ILE A 269 16.20 14.24 5.66
N VAL A 270 16.71 13.25 4.90
CA VAL A 270 17.34 13.45 3.61
C VAL A 270 16.51 12.80 2.52
N VAL A 271 16.17 13.55 1.49
CA VAL A 271 15.49 13.09 0.27
C VAL A 271 16.36 13.36 -0.94
N THR A 272 16.51 12.40 -1.78
CA THR A 272 17.32 12.48 -3.01
C THR A 272 16.49 12.09 -4.21
N MET A 273 16.47 12.92 -5.27
CA MET A 273 15.78 12.68 -6.54
C MET A 273 16.71 12.93 -7.71
N LYS A 274 16.69 12.05 -8.71
CA LYS A 274 17.59 12.11 -9.87
C LYS A 274 16.97 11.62 -11.20
N ASP A 275 15.71 11.18 -11.16
CA ASP A 275 15.06 10.49 -12.29
C ASP A 275 14.64 11.41 -13.43
N GLU A 276 14.34 12.67 -13.11
CA GLU A 276 13.94 13.63 -14.12
C GLU A 276 15.17 14.37 -14.68
N ARG A 277 15.10 14.75 -15.96
CA ARG A 277 16.16 15.56 -16.62
C ARG A 277 16.18 17.01 -16.12
N SER A 278 15.09 17.47 -15.51
CA SER A 278 14.92 18.81 -15.01
C SER A 278 15.21 18.88 -13.51
N GLN A 279 16.17 19.71 -13.11
CA GLN A 279 16.45 20.01 -11.72
C GLN A 279 15.21 20.53 -10.97
N ILE A 280 14.37 21.33 -11.64
CA ILE A 280 13.14 21.91 -11.05
C ILE A 280 12.14 20.80 -10.71
N GLN A 281 11.96 19.83 -11.62
CA GLN A 281 11.07 18.69 -11.39
C GLN A 281 11.60 17.79 -10.29
N ASN A 282 12.90 17.50 -10.26
CA ASN A 282 13.54 16.73 -9.18
C ASN A 282 13.41 17.44 -7.82
N ARG A 283 13.53 18.80 -7.79
CA ARG A 283 13.32 19.58 -6.55
C ARG A 283 11.88 19.49 -6.08
N ALA A 284 10.90 19.63 -6.97
CA ALA A 284 9.48 19.52 -6.64
C ALA A 284 9.13 18.11 -6.14
N ALA A 285 9.61 17.07 -6.80
CA ALA A 285 9.42 15.68 -6.37
C ALA A 285 10.07 15.40 -5.00
N ALA A 286 11.31 15.90 -4.79
CA ALA A 286 12.01 15.77 -3.51
C ALA A 286 11.28 16.48 -2.38
N MET A 287 10.72 17.68 -2.64
CA MET A 287 9.93 18.44 -1.67
C MET A 287 8.64 17.69 -1.30
N ALA A 288 7.90 17.15 -2.25
CA ALA A 288 6.68 16.37 -2.00
C ALA A 288 6.96 15.14 -1.12
N VAL A 289 8.06 14.44 -1.38
CA VAL A 289 8.46 13.28 -0.55
C VAL A 289 8.93 13.73 0.84
N LEU A 290 9.63 14.86 0.95
CA LEU A 290 10.01 15.44 2.24
C LEU A 290 8.78 15.79 3.07
N GLN A 291 7.82 16.49 2.48
CA GLN A 291 6.54 16.86 3.13
C GLN A 291 5.78 15.61 3.60
N SER A 292 5.73 14.56 2.78
CA SER A 292 5.12 13.28 3.16
C SER A 292 5.79 12.65 4.38
N ARG A 293 7.12 12.65 4.43
CA ARG A 293 7.88 12.11 5.57
C ARG A 293 7.68 12.94 6.84
N LEU A 294 7.66 14.25 6.71
CA LEU A 294 7.41 15.16 7.84
C LEU A 294 5.98 14.99 8.39
N LEU A 295 5.01 14.73 7.52
CA LEU A 295 3.63 14.45 7.92
C LEU A 295 3.54 13.17 8.76
N VAL A 296 4.15 12.09 8.29
CA VAL A 296 4.20 10.81 9.04
C VAL A 296 4.91 11.00 10.38
N LEU A 297 6.04 11.70 10.40
CA LEU A 297 6.78 11.99 11.63
C LEU A 297 5.91 12.75 12.64
N ARG A 298 5.15 13.76 12.18
CA ARG A 298 4.23 14.53 13.04
C ARG A 298 3.16 13.62 13.65
N HIS A 299 2.56 12.73 12.86
CA HIS A 299 1.57 11.78 13.37
C HIS A 299 2.17 10.75 14.32
N GLU A 300 3.38 10.26 14.05
CA GLU A 300 4.11 9.39 14.97
C GLU A 300 4.42 10.10 16.30
N GLU A 301 4.82 11.37 16.25
CA GLU A 301 5.05 12.18 17.45
C GLU A 301 3.76 12.43 18.25
N GLU A 302 2.64 12.70 17.56
CA GLU A 302 1.33 12.86 18.20
C GLU A 302 0.84 11.53 18.81
N ALA A 303 0.97 10.42 18.07
CA ALA A 303 0.65 9.09 18.57
C ALA A 303 1.57 8.69 19.74
N LYS A 304 2.85 9.06 19.67
CA LYS A 304 3.82 8.83 20.74
C LYS A 304 3.50 9.66 22.00
N LYS A 305 3.13 10.91 21.83
CA LYS A 305 2.65 11.76 22.93
C LYS A 305 1.36 11.23 23.57
N LYS A 306 0.45 10.64 22.76
CA LYS A 306 -0.74 9.93 23.28
C LYS A 306 -0.34 8.65 24.01
N LYS A 307 0.63 7.87 23.49
CA LYS A 307 1.16 6.66 24.15
C LYS A 307 1.97 6.96 25.40
N GLU A 308 2.78 8.01 25.43
CA GLU A 308 3.52 8.44 26.65
C GLU A 308 2.58 8.88 27.77
N ARG A 309 1.38 9.38 27.41
CA ARG A 309 0.30 9.62 28.39
C ARG A 309 -0.42 8.34 28.82
N ALA A 310 -0.30 7.23 28.09
CA ALA A 310 -0.95 5.95 28.32
C ALA A 310 -0.02 4.81 28.79
N GLY A 311 1.30 5.06 29.00
CA GLY A 311 2.26 4.06 29.48
C GLY A 311 2.89 3.20 28.37
N ASP A 312 4.22 3.11 28.43
CA ASP A 312 5.19 2.63 27.43
C ASP A 312 5.00 1.18 26.94
N ILE A 313 4.93 0.97 25.64
CA ILE A 313 5.36 -0.29 24.99
C ILE A 313 6.43 0.06 23.98
N LYS A 314 7.70 -0.29 24.32
CA LYS A 314 8.87 -0.11 23.46
C LYS A 314 8.80 -1.04 22.26
N ALA A 315 8.62 -0.52 21.06
CA ALA A 315 9.04 -1.22 19.84
C ALA A 315 10.56 -1.18 19.74
N SER A 316 11.22 -2.28 20.02
CA SER A 316 12.68 -2.38 19.94
C SER A 316 13.14 -2.62 18.49
N TRP A 317 14.23 -1.98 18.10
CA TRP A 317 14.98 -2.14 16.84
C TRP A 317 15.57 -3.55 16.68
N GLY A 318 14.80 -4.60 16.72
CA GLY A 318 15.29 -5.97 16.67
C GLY A 318 14.28 -6.99 16.19
N ASP A 319 12.99 -6.64 16.25
CA ASP A 319 11.94 -7.59 15.91
C ASP A 319 11.48 -7.40 14.44
N PRO A 320 11.83 -8.33 13.56
CA PRO A 320 11.38 -8.27 12.19
C PRO A 320 9.87 -8.47 12.12
N MET A 321 9.18 -7.67 11.30
CA MET A 321 7.75 -7.84 11.06
C MET A 321 7.45 -9.10 10.25
N ARG A 322 8.34 -9.42 9.28
CA ARG A 322 8.19 -10.59 8.40
C ARG A 322 9.51 -11.32 8.22
N SER A 323 9.44 -12.65 8.25
CA SER A 323 10.57 -13.53 8.08
C SER A 323 10.42 -14.38 6.81
N TYR A 324 11.43 -14.35 5.96
CA TYR A 324 11.56 -15.12 4.74
C TYR A 324 12.65 -16.17 4.97
N VAL A 325 12.30 -17.44 5.05
CA VAL A 325 13.23 -18.56 5.21
C VAL A 325 13.25 -19.37 3.93
N LEU A 326 14.42 -19.47 3.29
CA LEU A 326 14.62 -20.26 2.08
C LEU A 326 15.42 -21.54 2.34
N HIS A 327 16.06 -21.65 3.51
CA HIS A 327 16.82 -22.82 3.94
C HIS A 327 16.87 -22.90 5.47
N PRO A 328 16.68 -24.09 6.10
CA PRO A 328 16.58 -25.45 5.54
C PRO A 328 15.19 -25.82 5.03
N TYR A 329 14.17 -25.03 5.28
CA TYR A 329 12.82 -25.15 4.80
C TYR A 329 12.39 -23.86 4.12
N GLN A 330 11.31 -23.90 3.35
CA GLN A 330 10.76 -22.72 2.69
C GLN A 330 9.54 -22.22 3.45
N MET A 331 9.58 -20.96 3.90
CA MET A 331 8.47 -20.35 4.62
C MET A 331 8.60 -18.83 4.60
N VAL A 332 7.51 -18.14 4.35
CA VAL A 332 7.35 -16.72 4.67
C VAL A 332 6.31 -16.61 5.76
N LYS A 333 6.65 -15.88 6.84
CA LYS A 333 5.77 -15.69 7.99
C LYS A 333 5.77 -14.24 8.45
N ASP A 334 4.58 -13.66 8.58
CA ASP A 334 4.39 -12.38 9.26
C ASP A 334 4.30 -12.66 10.78
N LEU A 335 5.18 -12.03 11.53
CA LEU A 335 5.32 -12.30 12.98
C LEU A 335 4.28 -11.54 13.82
N ARG A 336 3.58 -10.56 13.22
CA ARG A 336 2.52 -9.79 13.88
C ARG A 336 1.16 -10.49 13.77
N THR A 337 0.85 -10.97 12.57
CA THR A 337 -0.44 -11.61 12.25
C THR A 337 -0.42 -13.13 12.42
N GLY A 338 0.76 -13.73 12.41
CA GLY A 338 0.94 -15.19 12.41
C GLY A 338 0.67 -15.86 11.04
N TYR A 339 0.24 -15.09 10.02
CA TYR A 339 0.02 -15.65 8.69
C TYR A 339 1.32 -16.17 8.07
N GLU A 340 1.29 -17.37 7.50
CA GLU A 340 2.47 -18.01 6.91
C GLU A 340 2.13 -18.81 5.65
N THR A 341 3.11 -18.92 4.74
CA THR A 341 3.01 -19.75 3.53
C THR A 341 4.35 -20.39 3.22
N SER A 342 4.32 -21.60 2.64
CA SER A 342 5.50 -22.28 2.10
C SER A 342 5.82 -21.89 0.65
N GLN A 343 4.94 -21.12 -0.01
CA GLN A 343 5.10 -20.71 -1.42
C GLN A 343 6.01 -19.47 -1.55
N THR A 344 7.24 -19.59 -1.10
CA THR A 344 8.19 -18.47 -1.04
C THR A 344 8.44 -17.81 -2.40
N GLN A 345 8.47 -18.60 -3.49
CA GLN A 345 8.66 -18.07 -4.83
C GLN A 345 7.47 -17.23 -5.29
N ALA A 346 6.23 -17.67 -5.02
CA ALA A 346 5.03 -16.90 -5.34
C ALA A 346 5.03 -15.55 -4.62
N VAL A 347 5.43 -15.54 -3.34
CA VAL A 347 5.57 -14.29 -2.56
C VAL A 347 6.57 -13.35 -3.21
N PHE A 348 7.79 -13.80 -3.59
CA PHE A 348 8.76 -12.95 -4.28
C PHE A 348 8.32 -12.56 -5.69
N ASP A 349 7.37 -13.27 -6.28
CA ASP A 349 6.73 -12.92 -7.55
C ASP A 349 5.48 -12.05 -7.36
N GLY A 350 5.29 -11.48 -6.16
CA GLY A 350 4.28 -10.46 -5.88
C GLY A 350 2.96 -11.00 -5.32
N ASP A 351 2.87 -12.27 -4.95
CA ASP A 351 1.70 -12.86 -4.31
C ASP A 351 1.71 -12.60 -2.80
N ILE A 352 1.37 -11.36 -2.42
CA ILE A 352 1.43 -10.89 -1.02
C ILE A 352 0.08 -10.37 -0.51
N ASP A 353 -1.00 -10.47 -1.29
CA ASP A 353 -2.31 -9.92 -0.92
C ASP A 353 -2.80 -10.50 0.41
N ALA A 354 -2.67 -11.81 0.64
CA ALA A 354 -3.06 -12.43 1.89
C ALA A 354 -2.27 -11.91 3.12
N PHE A 355 -0.99 -11.53 2.95
CA PHE A 355 -0.22 -10.87 4.01
C PHE A 355 -0.71 -9.46 4.28
N ILE A 356 -1.02 -8.70 3.23
CA ILE A 356 -1.54 -7.34 3.31
C ILE A 356 -2.90 -7.35 4.02
N GLU A 357 -3.80 -8.23 3.62
CA GLU A 357 -5.12 -8.39 4.23
C GLU A 357 -5.04 -8.75 5.72
N ALA A 358 -4.23 -9.76 6.05
CA ALA A 358 -3.99 -10.13 7.43
C ALA A 358 -3.42 -8.96 8.25
N GLY A 359 -2.49 -8.19 7.67
CA GLY A 359 -1.91 -7.00 8.27
C GLY A 359 -2.93 -5.88 8.51
N ILE A 360 -3.84 -5.65 7.55
CA ILE A 360 -4.91 -4.65 7.68
C ILE A 360 -5.88 -5.04 8.80
N ARG A 361 -6.33 -6.30 8.84
CA ARG A 361 -7.20 -6.83 9.90
C ARG A 361 -6.53 -6.70 11.27
N TRP A 362 -5.28 -7.11 11.40
CA TRP A 362 -4.50 -6.98 12.62
C TRP A 362 -4.39 -5.52 13.08
N ARG A 363 -4.10 -4.59 12.17
CA ARG A 363 -4.01 -3.15 12.49
C ARG A 363 -5.35 -2.58 12.98
N HIS A 364 -6.46 -2.99 12.34
CA HIS A 364 -7.79 -2.57 12.74
C HIS A 364 -8.13 -3.09 14.15
N GLU A 365 -7.85 -4.37 14.46
CA GLU A 365 -8.03 -4.95 15.81
C GLU A 365 -7.22 -4.20 16.85
N GLN A 366 -5.94 -3.91 16.58
CA GLN A 366 -5.08 -3.15 17.51
C GLN A 366 -5.61 -1.74 17.76
N ARG A 367 -6.18 -1.08 16.76
CA ARG A 367 -6.81 0.24 16.93
C ARG A 367 -8.05 0.16 17.78
N ARG A 368 -8.87 -0.87 17.59
CA ARG A 368 -10.09 -1.09 18.36
C ARG A 368 -9.78 -1.39 19.84
N GLU A 369 -8.85 -2.30 20.10
CA GLU A 369 -8.39 -2.63 21.45
C GLU A 369 -7.85 -1.40 22.18
N ALA A 370 -7.01 -0.60 21.49
CA ALA A 370 -6.47 0.63 22.05
C ALA A 370 -7.55 1.71 22.32
N ALA A 371 -8.63 1.73 21.53
CA ALA A 371 -9.75 2.63 21.78
C ALA A 371 -10.60 2.18 23.00
N GLU A 372 -10.88 0.88 23.11
CA GLU A 372 -11.59 0.29 24.24
C GLU A 372 -10.82 0.47 25.57
N GLU A 373 -9.47 0.32 25.54
CA GLU A 373 -8.61 0.57 26.70
C GLU A 373 -8.55 2.06 27.10
N ALA A 374 -8.74 2.98 26.13
CA ALA A 374 -8.74 4.42 26.41
C ALA A 374 -10.08 4.92 27.00
N GLU A 375 -11.16 4.16 26.82
CA GLU A 375 -12.50 4.47 27.35
C GLU A 375 -12.76 3.80 28.72
N ALA A 376 -11.97 2.80 29.11
CA ALA A 376 -12.07 2.07 30.37
C ALA A 376 -11.24 2.72 31.48
#